data_f35d4e7b68b35ae83f0d034dcf306e6d
#
_entry.id   f35d4e7b68b35ae83f0d034dcf306e6d
#
_cell.length_a   1.000
_cell.length_b   1.000
_cell.length_c   1.000
_cell.angle_alpha   90.00
_cell.angle_beta   90.00
_cell.angle_gamma   90.00
#
_symmetry.space_group_name_H-M   'P 1'
#
loop_
_entity.id
_entity.type
_entity.pdbx_description
1 polymer ?
#
loop_
_entity_poly.entity_id
_entity_poly.type
_entity_poly.pdbx_seq_one_letter_code
_entity_poly.pdbx_strand_id
1 'polypeptide(L)'
;SPQEGDGSWAIATTAQPHTELFFHTRWNPAGDGSDLWQTFAQDGSLTNVADEQPAAAGEQVGCAIAMRFTLQPGETRQLPMTLTWDLPVTEYAAGKGEYRRYTDFFGSEGCHAWAIAQTALSQYLSWQQQIVDWQQPILDRADFPDWFKMALFNELYDLTSGGTLWTAATDANPVGQFAVLECLDYRWYESLDVRLYGGFATLLLWPELEKAVICAFARAIPTADDLTRIIGYYYTVGEENHYAPRKLKGATPHDLGAPNEQPFIQTNYTSYQDCNQWKDLPSDFVIQVYRAYQLTGATDVQFLADCWPAVTETLKYLKRFDTDSDGIPENGGAPDQTFDDWQLKGVSAYCGGLWMAALESAIAIAEVLTQAGIAPGSTPILVTQYQRWLEQSRNHFHKKLWNGRYYRLDTGSGSDVVMADQLCGQFCARLLDLPDLVEEEYVLSVLDAIYDACFIKFNAYAAQASPPQTQKFAGAQAGSFRSAQPDLPIGAANGVLPDGKPEDPDGTHQLEVWTGINFGLATFFAQMGQRDRAFAITEAVVQQIYTHGLQFRTPEAITAFGTFRACHYLRPLAIWGLYGMVCEWKTCENA
;
A
#
# COMPACT_ATOMS: atom_id res chain seq x y z
N SER A 1 -11.94 -1.09 -31.80
CA SER A 1 -11.86 -1.31 -30.33
C SER A 1 -12.54 -0.14 -29.64
N PRO A 2 -13.28 -0.35 -28.56
CA PRO A 2 -13.82 0.73 -27.76
C PRO A 2 -12.67 1.60 -27.20
N GLN A 3 -12.97 2.89 -27.05
CA GLN A 3 -12.09 3.84 -26.34
C GLN A 3 -12.52 3.96 -24.88
N GLU A 4 -11.72 4.60 -24.05
CA GLU A 4 -12.16 4.91 -22.67
C GLU A 4 -13.43 5.76 -22.71
N GLY A 5 -14.43 5.37 -21.94
CA GLY A 5 -15.74 6.03 -21.95
C GLY A 5 -16.74 5.44 -22.95
N ASP A 6 -16.29 4.68 -23.93
CA ASP A 6 -17.22 3.90 -24.77
C ASP A 6 -17.75 2.73 -23.95
N GLY A 7 -19.07 2.69 -23.76
CA GLY A 7 -19.66 1.63 -22.97
C GLY A 7 -21.17 1.76 -22.80
N SER A 8 -21.69 0.96 -21.91
CA SER A 8 -23.11 0.92 -21.59
C SER A 8 -23.38 1.01 -20.09
N TRP A 9 -24.57 1.49 -19.75
CA TRP A 9 -25.09 1.58 -18.40
C TRP A 9 -26.41 0.86 -18.29
N ALA A 10 -26.69 0.24 -17.15
CA ALA A 10 -28.00 -0.29 -16.86
C ALA A 10 -28.38 -0.06 -15.40
N ILE A 11 -29.63 0.31 -15.17
CA ILE A 11 -30.31 0.16 -13.90
C ILE A 11 -31.34 -0.96 -14.04
N ALA A 12 -31.37 -1.84 -13.04
CA ALA A 12 -32.28 -2.98 -13.10
C ALA A 12 -32.81 -3.35 -11.72
N THR A 13 -33.98 -3.98 -11.72
CA THR A 13 -34.59 -4.58 -10.54
C THR A 13 -35.38 -5.81 -10.95
N THR A 14 -35.79 -6.62 -9.99
CA THR A 14 -36.64 -7.78 -10.21
C THR A 14 -38.03 -7.50 -9.67
N ALA A 15 -39.05 -7.85 -10.45
CA ALA A 15 -40.42 -7.79 -9.98
C ALA A 15 -40.62 -8.61 -8.71
N GLN A 16 -41.22 -8.00 -7.70
CA GLN A 16 -41.46 -8.62 -6.39
C GLN A 16 -42.97 -8.77 -6.17
N PRO A 17 -43.44 -9.79 -5.44
CA PRO A 17 -44.85 -9.88 -5.04
C PRO A 17 -45.31 -8.60 -4.35
N HIS A 18 -46.50 -8.12 -4.68
CA HIS A 18 -47.09 -6.91 -4.11
C HIS A 18 -46.24 -5.63 -4.30
N THR A 19 -45.49 -5.54 -5.41
CA THR A 19 -44.85 -4.32 -5.87
C THR A 19 -45.32 -3.97 -7.27
N GLU A 20 -45.43 -2.69 -7.54
CA GLU A 20 -45.66 -2.15 -8.87
C GLU A 20 -44.38 -1.52 -9.40
N LEU A 21 -44.01 -1.87 -10.63
CA LEU A 21 -42.82 -1.33 -11.27
C LEU A 21 -43.23 -0.28 -12.30
N PHE A 22 -42.53 0.83 -12.24
CA PHE A 22 -42.67 1.91 -13.20
C PHE A 22 -41.30 2.23 -13.79
N PHE A 23 -41.28 2.71 -15.02
CA PHE A 23 -40.05 3.05 -15.72
C PHE A 23 -40.24 4.25 -16.66
N HIS A 24 -39.13 4.92 -16.93
CA HIS A 24 -39.04 6.00 -17.90
C HIS A 24 -37.67 5.91 -18.56
N THR A 25 -37.63 5.43 -19.82
CA THR A 25 -36.34 5.08 -20.47
C THR A 25 -35.64 6.27 -21.11
N ARG A 26 -36.34 7.41 -21.24
CA ARG A 26 -35.75 8.60 -21.85
C ARG A 26 -36.27 9.88 -21.22
N TRP A 27 -35.43 10.59 -20.53
CA TRP A 27 -35.71 11.94 -20.05
C TRP A 27 -34.45 12.83 -20.16
N ASN A 28 -34.65 14.14 -20.16
CA ASN A 28 -33.54 15.11 -20.28
C ASN A 28 -32.89 15.39 -18.93
N PRO A 29 -31.68 14.85 -18.61
CA PRO A 29 -31.01 15.09 -17.35
C PRO A 29 -30.42 16.51 -17.21
N ALA A 30 -30.34 17.29 -18.29
CA ALA A 30 -29.93 18.69 -18.23
C ALA A 30 -31.10 19.63 -17.81
N GLY A 31 -32.32 19.11 -17.71
CA GLY A 31 -33.49 19.82 -17.17
C GLY A 31 -33.52 19.80 -15.64
N ASP A 32 -34.64 20.27 -15.09
CA ASP A 32 -34.88 20.27 -13.62
C ASP A 32 -35.50 18.96 -13.11
N GLY A 33 -35.74 17.98 -14.00
CA GLY A 33 -36.37 16.68 -13.68
C GLY A 33 -37.86 16.75 -13.33
N SER A 34 -38.51 17.88 -13.56
CA SER A 34 -39.93 18.09 -13.20
C SER A 34 -40.87 17.13 -13.89
N ASP A 35 -40.56 16.71 -15.10
CA ASP A 35 -41.31 15.71 -15.89
C ASP A 35 -41.38 14.32 -15.23
N LEU A 36 -40.32 13.93 -14.49
CA LEU A 36 -40.31 12.71 -13.65
C LEU A 36 -40.88 12.97 -12.26
N TRP A 37 -40.43 14.07 -11.63
CA TRP A 37 -40.70 14.34 -10.22
C TRP A 37 -42.17 14.66 -9.95
N GLN A 38 -42.90 15.25 -10.90
CA GLN A 38 -44.31 15.59 -10.72
C GLN A 38 -45.19 14.35 -10.52
N THR A 39 -45.02 13.31 -11.32
CA THR A 39 -45.74 12.04 -11.14
C THR A 39 -45.24 11.26 -9.94
N PHE A 40 -43.95 11.15 -9.79
CA PHE A 40 -43.37 10.42 -8.66
C PHE A 40 -43.79 11.02 -7.30
N ALA A 41 -43.80 12.34 -7.18
CA ALA A 41 -44.15 13.02 -5.91
C ALA A 41 -45.67 12.86 -5.57
N GLN A 42 -46.52 12.59 -6.53
CA GLN A 42 -47.95 12.41 -6.30
C GLN A 42 -48.27 11.06 -5.68
N ASP A 43 -47.72 9.97 -6.24
CA ASP A 43 -48.09 8.62 -5.83
C ASP A 43 -46.98 7.57 -5.97
N GLY A 44 -45.74 8.00 -6.23
CA GLY A 44 -44.57 7.10 -6.40
C GLY A 44 -44.52 6.38 -7.75
N SER A 45 -45.32 6.81 -8.72
CA SER A 45 -45.33 6.23 -10.10
C SER A 45 -44.44 7.03 -11.05
N LEU A 46 -44.15 6.40 -12.21
CA LEU A 46 -43.63 7.05 -13.41
C LEU A 46 -44.59 6.77 -14.59
N THR A 47 -44.43 7.51 -15.67
CA THR A 47 -45.35 7.46 -16.81
C THR A 47 -45.22 6.22 -17.71
N ASN A 48 -44.30 5.29 -17.42
CA ASN A 48 -44.02 4.08 -18.21
C ASN A 48 -43.68 4.39 -19.68
N VAL A 49 -42.78 5.33 -19.90
CA VAL A 49 -42.28 5.64 -21.24
C VAL A 49 -41.20 4.64 -21.63
N ALA A 50 -41.41 3.96 -22.76
CA ALA A 50 -40.44 3.10 -23.42
C ALA A 50 -40.01 3.77 -24.73
N ASP A 51 -38.95 4.56 -24.69
CA ASP A 51 -38.35 5.18 -25.86
C ASP A 51 -36.97 4.53 -26.11
N GLU A 52 -36.85 3.88 -27.27
CA GLU A 52 -35.64 3.17 -27.70
C GLU A 52 -34.85 3.94 -28.78
N GLN A 53 -35.23 5.19 -29.05
CA GLN A 53 -34.51 5.99 -30.05
C GLN A 53 -33.09 6.33 -29.56
N PRO A 54 -32.09 6.18 -30.41
CA PRO A 54 -30.73 6.63 -30.07
C PRO A 54 -30.70 8.13 -29.73
N ALA A 55 -29.85 8.52 -28.81
CA ALA A 55 -29.60 9.92 -28.54
C ALA A 55 -29.00 10.62 -29.77
N ALA A 56 -29.42 11.86 -30.03
CA ALA A 56 -28.76 12.70 -31.01
C ALA A 56 -27.36 13.10 -30.56
N ALA A 57 -26.50 13.48 -31.50
CA ALA A 57 -25.15 13.94 -31.15
C ALA A 57 -25.22 15.12 -30.16
N GLY A 58 -24.57 14.98 -29.02
CA GLY A 58 -24.55 15.95 -27.92
C GLY A 58 -25.77 15.94 -27.01
N GLU A 59 -26.77 15.07 -27.28
CA GLU A 59 -27.92 14.88 -26.39
C GLU A 59 -27.53 14.00 -25.18
N GLN A 60 -27.93 14.42 -24.00
CA GLN A 60 -27.86 13.59 -22.79
C GLN A 60 -29.21 12.93 -22.53
N VAL A 61 -29.19 11.64 -22.24
CA VAL A 61 -30.40 10.85 -21.97
C VAL A 61 -30.25 10.22 -20.59
N GLY A 62 -31.29 10.40 -19.77
CA GLY A 62 -31.45 9.72 -18.50
C GLY A 62 -32.50 8.63 -18.57
N CYS A 63 -32.43 7.64 -17.68
CA CYS A 63 -33.46 6.65 -17.45
C CYS A 63 -33.81 6.56 -15.96
N ALA A 64 -35.01 6.08 -15.64
CA ALA A 64 -35.48 5.95 -14.27
C ALA A 64 -36.32 4.67 -14.09
N ILE A 65 -36.20 4.07 -12.89
CA ILE A 65 -37.08 3.00 -12.41
C ILE A 65 -37.65 3.41 -11.06
N ALA A 66 -38.94 3.18 -10.84
CA ALA A 66 -39.57 3.31 -9.53
C ALA A 66 -40.27 2.02 -9.12
N MET A 67 -40.21 1.72 -7.83
CA MET A 67 -40.98 0.62 -7.22
C MET A 67 -41.93 1.18 -6.18
N ARG A 68 -43.24 0.89 -6.35
CA ARG A 68 -44.28 1.25 -5.41
C ARG A 68 -44.71 0.03 -4.62
N PHE A 69 -44.79 0.14 -3.31
CA PHE A 69 -45.19 -0.94 -2.41
C PHE A 69 -45.83 -0.39 -1.15
N THR A 70 -46.51 -1.27 -0.40
CA THR A 70 -47.09 -0.91 0.90
C THR A 70 -46.45 -1.75 1.98
N LEU A 71 -46.12 -1.12 3.11
CA LEU A 71 -45.61 -1.78 4.33
C LEU A 71 -46.68 -1.69 5.43
N GLN A 72 -46.91 -2.78 6.16
CA GLN A 72 -47.66 -2.77 7.40
C GLN A 72 -46.72 -2.29 8.56
N PRO A 73 -47.31 -1.80 9.66
CA PRO A 73 -46.52 -1.45 10.84
C PRO A 73 -45.62 -2.60 11.30
N GLY A 74 -44.30 -2.36 11.39
CA GLY A 74 -43.29 -3.36 11.77
C GLY A 74 -42.83 -4.30 10.64
N GLU A 75 -43.40 -4.19 9.44
CA GLU A 75 -42.94 -4.96 8.26
C GLU A 75 -41.62 -4.41 7.72
N THR A 76 -40.70 -5.30 7.36
CA THR A 76 -39.45 -4.98 6.64
C THR A 76 -39.47 -5.68 5.28
N ARG A 77 -39.02 -4.98 4.24
CA ARG A 77 -38.96 -5.52 2.88
C ARG A 77 -37.62 -5.17 2.23
N GLN A 78 -37.00 -6.12 1.57
CA GLN A 78 -35.83 -5.91 0.73
C GLN A 78 -36.23 -5.80 -0.74
N LEU A 79 -35.80 -4.74 -1.39
CA LEU A 79 -36.06 -4.45 -2.78
C LEU A 79 -34.72 -4.26 -3.51
N PRO A 80 -34.16 -5.30 -4.17
CA PRO A 80 -32.88 -5.19 -4.82
C PRO A 80 -32.96 -4.31 -6.05
N MET A 81 -32.03 -3.39 -6.17
CA MET A 81 -31.79 -2.59 -7.38
C MET A 81 -30.29 -2.65 -7.71
N THR A 82 -29.96 -2.70 -8.99
CA THR A 82 -28.58 -2.63 -9.45
C THR A 82 -28.38 -1.41 -10.34
N LEU A 83 -27.21 -0.79 -10.20
CA LEU A 83 -26.66 0.14 -11.17
C LEU A 83 -25.37 -0.50 -11.68
N THR A 84 -25.29 -0.73 -12.96
CA THR A 84 -24.12 -1.34 -13.61
C THR A 84 -23.63 -0.47 -14.74
N TRP A 85 -22.34 -0.53 -14.98
CA TRP A 85 -21.70 0.08 -16.13
C TRP A 85 -20.69 -0.91 -16.71
N ASP A 86 -20.59 -0.92 -18.02
CA ASP A 86 -19.62 -1.67 -18.79
C ASP A 86 -18.75 -0.67 -19.56
N LEU A 87 -17.61 -0.33 -18.99
CA LEU A 87 -16.58 0.55 -19.54
C LEU A 87 -15.29 -0.28 -19.64
N PRO A 88 -15.11 -1.05 -20.72
CA PRO A 88 -14.14 -2.14 -20.77
C PRO A 88 -12.70 -1.68 -20.78
N VAL A 89 -12.40 -0.45 -21.19
CA VAL A 89 -11.06 0.07 -21.40
C VAL A 89 -10.68 1.06 -20.31
N THR A 90 -9.43 0.96 -19.85
CA THR A 90 -8.73 2.05 -19.17
C THR A 90 -7.69 2.59 -20.15
N GLU A 91 -7.77 3.86 -20.49
CA GLU A 91 -6.77 4.53 -21.30
C GLU A 91 -5.74 5.21 -20.41
N TYR A 92 -4.48 5.03 -20.79
CA TYR A 92 -3.36 5.80 -20.27
C TYR A 92 -3.03 6.93 -21.26
N ALA A 93 -2.15 7.84 -20.86
CA ALA A 93 -1.70 8.90 -21.74
C ALA A 93 -1.27 8.36 -23.12
N ALA A 94 -1.39 9.18 -24.14
CA ALA A 94 -1.09 8.84 -25.53
C ALA A 94 -2.00 7.76 -26.17
N GLY A 95 -3.21 7.55 -25.64
CA GLY A 95 -4.21 6.68 -26.24
C GLY A 95 -3.85 5.20 -26.21
N LYS A 96 -3.01 4.78 -25.27
CA LYS A 96 -2.78 3.36 -25.00
C LYS A 96 -3.75 2.91 -23.93
N GLY A 97 -4.46 1.82 -24.21
CA GLY A 97 -5.48 1.29 -23.33
C GLY A 97 -5.25 -0.17 -23.00
N GLU A 98 -5.73 -0.56 -21.84
CA GLU A 98 -5.79 -1.94 -21.37
C GLU A 98 -7.24 -2.31 -21.09
N TYR A 99 -7.61 -3.55 -21.38
CA TYR A 99 -8.91 -4.06 -20.97
C TYR A 99 -8.92 -4.32 -19.46
N ARG A 100 -10.05 -4.00 -18.82
CA ARG A 100 -10.25 -4.25 -17.38
C ARG A 100 -10.52 -5.73 -17.13
N ARG A 101 -10.15 -6.24 -15.96
CA ARG A 101 -10.26 -7.66 -15.59
C ARG A 101 -11.66 -8.26 -15.80
N TYR A 102 -12.73 -7.53 -15.51
CA TYR A 102 -14.08 -8.04 -15.64
C TYR A 102 -14.45 -8.43 -17.08
N THR A 103 -13.75 -7.91 -18.09
CA THR A 103 -14.00 -8.26 -19.50
C THR A 103 -13.68 -9.73 -19.81
N ASP A 104 -12.86 -10.38 -18.99
CA ASP A 104 -12.63 -11.82 -19.12
C ASP A 104 -13.90 -12.65 -18.84
N PHE A 105 -14.87 -12.07 -18.15
CA PHE A 105 -16.13 -12.73 -17.77
C PHE A 105 -17.33 -12.29 -18.60
N PHE A 106 -17.32 -11.06 -19.09
CA PHE A 106 -18.49 -10.46 -19.75
C PHE A 106 -18.23 -10.02 -21.20
N GLY A 107 -16.97 -10.03 -21.67
CA GLY A 107 -16.60 -9.51 -22.99
C GLY A 107 -16.14 -8.06 -22.95
N SER A 108 -15.50 -7.64 -24.04
CA SER A 108 -14.77 -6.38 -24.13
C SER A 108 -15.42 -5.34 -25.08
N GLU A 109 -16.65 -5.58 -25.52
CA GLU A 109 -17.32 -4.76 -26.52
C GLU A 109 -18.02 -3.52 -25.95
N GLY A 110 -18.15 -3.39 -24.61
CA GLY A 110 -18.80 -2.26 -23.95
C GLY A 110 -20.35 -2.26 -24.07
N CYS A 111 -20.96 -3.38 -24.38
CA CYS A 111 -22.41 -3.51 -24.52
C CYS A 111 -23.04 -4.54 -23.57
N HIS A 112 -22.34 -4.90 -22.49
CA HIS A 112 -22.73 -5.99 -21.59
C HIS A 112 -23.31 -5.54 -20.24
N ALA A 113 -23.58 -4.23 -20.02
CA ALA A 113 -24.12 -3.73 -18.75
C ALA A 113 -25.40 -4.46 -18.32
N TRP A 114 -26.24 -4.88 -19.26
CA TRP A 114 -27.44 -5.66 -18.94
C TRP A 114 -27.10 -7.07 -18.43
N ALA A 115 -26.17 -7.77 -19.07
CA ALA A 115 -25.72 -9.09 -18.61
C ALA A 115 -25.08 -9.02 -17.20
N ILE A 116 -24.31 -7.97 -16.94
CA ILE A 116 -23.73 -7.68 -15.61
C ILE A 116 -24.87 -7.47 -14.60
N ALA A 117 -25.90 -6.67 -14.95
CA ALA A 117 -27.04 -6.40 -14.08
C ALA A 117 -27.84 -7.68 -13.74
N GLN A 118 -28.07 -8.53 -14.74
CA GLN A 118 -28.75 -9.82 -14.53
C GLN A 118 -27.93 -10.74 -13.60
N THR A 119 -26.64 -10.81 -13.81
CA THR A 119 -25.74 -11.58 -12.92
C THR A 119 -25.77 -11.04 -11.50
N ALA A 120 -25.67 -9.72 -11.33
CA ALA A 120 -25.72 -9.09 -10.01
C ALA A 120 -27.05 -9.39 -9.30
N LEU A 121 -28.19 -9.20 -9.96
CA LEU A 121 -29.52 -9.49 -9.37
C LEU A 121 -29.71 -10.97 -9.02
N SER A 122 -29.08 -11.89 -9.73
CA SER A 122 -29.15 -13.33 -9.43
C SER A 122 -28.19 -13.78 -8.35
N GLN A 123 -27.05 -13.09 -8.15
CA GLN A 123 -25.94 -13.57 -7.30
C GLN A 123 -25.71 -12.74 -6.04
N TYR A 124 -26.30 -11.55 -5.89
CA TYR A 124 -25.95 -10.63 -4.81
C TYR A 124 -26.11 -11.24 -3.39
N LEU A 125 -27.13 -12.09 -3.18
CA LEU A 125 -27.32 -12.78 -1.90
C LEU A 125 -26.21 -13.82 -1.64
N SER A 126 -25.80 -14.53 -2.69
CA SER A 126 -24.68 -15.48 -2.60
C SER A 126 -23.37 -14.75 -2.30
N TRP A 127 -23.11 -13.63 -2.98
CA TRP A 127 -21.92 -12.81 -2.71
C TRP A 127 -21.94 -12.22 -1.31
N GLN A 128 -23.10 -11.73 -0.86
CA GLN A 128 -23.24 -11.24 0.52
C GLN A 128 -22.93 -12.34 1.54
N GLN A 129 -23.45 -13.56 1.32
CA GLN A 129 -23.19 -14.68 2.21
C GLN A 129 -21.71 -15.07 2.20
N GLN A 130 -21.06 -15.13 1.04
CA GLN A 130 -19.64 -15.41 0.94
C GLN A 130 -18.78 -14.38 1.71
N ILE A 131 -19.15 -13.09 1.62
CA ILE A 131 -18.47 -12.04 2.39
C ILE A 131 -18.66 -12.25 3.89
N VAL A 132 -19.89 -12.54 4.33
CA VAL A 132 -20.18 -12.81 5.75
C VAL A 132 -19.41 -14.03 6.23
N ASP A 133 -19.43 -15.14 5.47
CA ASP A 133 -18.73 -16.38 5.81
C ASP A 133 -17.20 -16.17 5.90
N TRP A 134 -16.66 -15.31 5.06
CA TRP A 134 -15.25 -14.93 5.10
C TRP A 134 -14.90 -14.02 6.28
N GLN A 135 -15.75 -13.06 6.62
CA GLN A 135 -15.50 -12.12 7.72
C GLN A 135 -15.77 -12.73 9.11
N GLN A 136 -16.80 -13.57 9.21
CA GLN A 136 -17.31 -14.06 10.48
C GLN A 136 -16.26 -14.76 11.35
N PRO A 137 -15.36 -15.61 10.83
CA PRO A 137 -14.31 -16.23 11.64
C PRO A 137 -13.38 -15.24 12.35
N ILE A 138 -13.14 -14.08 11.72
CA ILE A 138 -12.36 -13.00 12.34
C ILE A 138 -13.20 -12.24 13.35
N LEU A 139 -14.45 -11.93 13.03
CA LEU A 139 -15.37 -11.18 13.90
C LEU A 139 -15.71 -11.95 15.19
N ASP A 140 -15.77 -13.26 15.12
CA ASP A 140 -16.07 -14.13 16.28
C ASP A 140 -14.86 -14.36 17.21
N ARG A 141 -13.66 -13.90 16.85
CA ARG A 141 -12.46 -14.03 17.68
C ARG A 141 -12.62 -13.28 19.00
N ALA A 142 -12.71 -14.02 20.10
CA ALA A 142 -12.82 -13.46 21.46
C ALA A 142 -11.48 -12.89 21.99
N ASP A 143 -10.36 -13.30 21.42
CA ASP A 143 -9.02 -12.87 21.79
C ASP A 143 -8.58 -11.58 21.08
N PHE A 144 -9.40 -11.07 20.13
CA PHE A 144 -9.20 -9.78 19.48
C PHE A 144 -10.20 -8.74 20.00
N PRO A 145 -9.76 -7.52 20.31
CA PRO A 145 -10.68 -6.42 20.61
C PRO A 145 -11.47 -6.01 19.35
N ASP A 146 -12.70 -5.53 19.55
CA ASP A 146 -13.60 -5.19 18.44
C ASP A 146 -13.02 -4.10 17.53
N TRP A 147 -12.32 -3.11 18.09
CA TRP A 147 -11.68 -2.08 17.30
C TRP A 147 -10.63 -2.64 16.33
N PHE A 148 -9.89 -3.70 16.72
CA PHE A 148 -8.90 -4.33 15.84
C PHE A 148 -9.57 -5.09 14.69
N LYS A 149 -10.62 -5.88 15.01
CA LYS A 149 -11.39 -6.60 13.99
C LYS A 149 -11.99 -5.64 12.95
N MET A 150 -12.54 -4.53 13.42
CA MET A 150 -13.09 -3.49 12.53
C MET A 150 -12.02 -2.82 11.69
N ALA A 151 -10.85 -2.52 12.26
CA ALA A 151 -9.75 -1.87 11.55
C ALA A 151 -9.19 -2.75 10.43
N LEU A 152 -9.10 -4.07 10.62
CA LEU A 152 -8.67 -4.99 9.55
C LEU A 152 -9.50 -4.80 8.28
N PHE A 153 -10.82 -4.76 8.39
CA PHE A 153 -11.69 -4.59 7.22
C PHE A 153 -11.77 -3.14 6.74
N ASN A 154 -11.61 -2.17 7.65
CA ASN A 154 -11.56 -0.76 7.26
C ASN A 154 -10.43 -0.47 6.29
N GLU A 155 -9.23 -1.00 6.53
CA GLU A 155 -8.06 -0.73 5.68
C GLU A 155 -8.20 -1.36 4.29
N LEU A 156 -8.94 -2.46 4.13
CA LEU A 156 -9.19 -3.07 2.82
C LEU A 156 -9.98 -2.17 1.87
N TYR A 157 -10.65 -1.13 2.38
CA TYR A 157 -11.38 -0.19 1.54
C TYR A 157 -10.46 0.55 0.56
N ASP A 158 -9.18 0.72 0.89
CA ASP A 158 -8.19 1.30 0.00
C ASP A 158 -8.12 0.56 -1.34
N LEU A 159 -8.19 -0.77 -1.31
CA LEU A 159 -8.20 -1.62 -2.52
C LEU A 159 -9.44 -1.45 -3.39
N THR A 160 -10.48 -0.76 -2.93
CA THR A 160 -11.76 -0.56 -3.63
C THR A 160 -12.08 0.91 -3.91
N SER A 161 -11.24 1.85 -3.45
CA SER A 161 -11.54 3.29 -3.44
C SER A 161 -11.35 4.00 -4.79
N GLY A 162 -11.13 3.27 -5.89
CA GLY A 162 -10.94 3.82 -7.23
C GLY A 162 -9.48 4.06 -7.63
N GLY A 163 -8.53 3.81 -6.72
CA GLY A 163 -7.09 3.83 -7.00
C GLY A 163 -6.55 2.50 -7.54
N THR A 164 -7.39 1.49 -7.69
CA THR A 164 -7.00 0.14 -8.09
C THR A 164 -7.13 -0.05 -9.60
N LEU A 165 -6.09 -0.60 -10.20
CA LEU A 165 -6.06 -1.09 -11.56
C LEU A 165 -5.97 -2.62 -11.55
N TRP A 166 -6.79 -3.28 -12.38
CA TRP A 166 -6.66 -4.70 -12.64
C TRP A 166 -7.00 -4.97 -14.10
N THR A 167 -5.99 -5.37 -14.89
CA THR A 167 -6.16 -5.61 -16.33
C THR A 167 -6.69 -6.99 -16.61
N ALA A 168 -7.23 -7.18 -17.81
CA ALA A 168 -7.60 -8.49 -18.32
C ALA A 168 -6.40 -9.45 -18.36
N ALA A 169 -6.68 -10.75 -18.30
CA ALA A 169 -5.68 -11.79 -18.43
C ALA A 169 -5.04 -11.82 -19.83
N THR A 170 -3.80 -12.28 -19.86
CA THR A 170 -3.09 -12.60 -21.11
C THR A 170 -2.44 -13.97 -20.96
N ASP A 171 -2.00 -14.56 -22.06
CA ASP A 171 -1.25 -15.84 -22.00
C ASP A 171 0.02 -15.72 -21.15
N ALA A 172 0.66 -14.56 -21.14
CA ALA A 172 1.86 -14.28 -20.34
C ALA A 172 1.56 -13.90 -18.89
N ASN A 173 0.35 -13.48 -18.59
CA ASN A 173 -0.10 -13.11 -17.24
C ASN A 173 -1.57 -13.52 -17.04
N PRO A 174 -1.82 -14.78 -16.65
CA PRO A 174 -3.17 -15.30 -16.49
C PRO A 174 -4.01 -14.62 -15.41
N VAL A 175 -3.36 -13.95 -14.46
CA VAL A 175 -4.01 -13.20 -13.39
C VAL A 175 -4.39 -11.78 -13.86
N GLY A 176 -3.72 -11.28 -14.92
CA GLY A 176 -3.74 -9.87 -15.28
C GLY A 176 -2.76 -9.04 -14.44
N GLN A 177 -2.53 -7.80 -14.81
CA GLN A 177 -1.71 -6.88 -14.02
C GLN A 177 -2.59 -6.17 -12.99
N PHE A 178 -2.27 -6.39 -11.73
CA PHE A 178 -2.87 -5.69 -10.60
C PHE A 178 -1.95 -4.57 -10.13
N ALA A 179 -2.52 -3.46 -9.69
CA ALA A 179 -1.82 -2.37 -9.06
C ALA A 179 -2.77 -1.47 -8.27
N VAL A 180 -2.26 -0.84 -7.21
CA VAL A 180 -2.96 0.15 -6.40
C VAL A 180 -2.16 1.45 -6.43
N LEU A 181 -2.84 2.59 -6.48
CA LEU A 181 -2.19 3.88 -6.28
C LEU A 181 -1.65 3.97 -4.84
N GLU A 182 -0.52 4.61 -4.66
CA GLU A 182 0.03 4.86 -3.32
C GLU A 182 -0.99 5.60 -2.46
N CYS A 183 -1.59 6.65 -3.02
CA CYS A 183 -2.79 7.31 -2.50
C CYS A 183 -3.44 8.17 -3.61
N LEU A 184 -4.54 8.86 -3.29
CA LEU A 184 -5.19 9.74 -4.26
C LEU A 184 -4.45 11.08 -4.49
N ASP A 185 -3.58 11.48 -3.56
CA ASP A 185 -2.74 12.67 -3.68
C ASP A 185 -1.45 12.38 -4.46
N TYR A 186 -0.90 11.17 -4.30
CA TYR A 186 0.31 10.68 -4.98
C TYR A 186 -0.09 9.60 -5.98
N ARG A 187 -0.46 10.03 -7.19
CA ARG A 187 -1.10 9.17 -8.20
C ARG A 187 -0.10 8.38 -9.04
N TRP A 188 0.71 7.58 -8.40
CA TRP A 188 1.52 6.56 -9.06
C TRP A 188 1.22 5.18 -8.49
N TYR A 189 1.36 4.17 -9.34
CA TYR A 189 1.06 2.79 -8.98
C TYR A 189 2.20 2.16 -8.21
N GLU A 190 1.88 1.57 -7.06
CA GLU A 190 2.73 0.62 -6.37
C GLU A 190 4.09 1.19 -5.97
N SER A 191 4.14 2.04 -4.96
CA SER A 191 5.41 2.45 -4.36
C SER A 191 6.00 1.28 -3.56
N LEU A 192 7.20 0.86 -3.93
CA LEU A 192 7.78 -0.41 -3.47
C LEU A 192 8.14 -0.40 -1.99
N ASP A 193 8.66 0.71 -1.48
CA ASP A 193 8.96 0.96 -0.08
C ASP A 193 7.68 0.99 0.79
N VAL A 194 6.61 1.56 0.25
CA VAL A 194 5.29 1.54 0.88
C VAL A 194 4.74 0.12 0.96
N ARG A 195 4.94 -0.68 -0.09
CA ARG A 195 4.52 -2.09 -0.15
C ARG A 195 5.29 -3.00 0.79
N LEU A 196 6.47 -2.62 1.27
CA LEU A 196 7.20 -3.44 2.24
C LEU A 196 6.31 -3.81 3.43
N TYR A 197 5.47 -2.88 3.86
CA TYR A 197 4.43 -3.12 4.86
C TYR A 197 3.02 -3.25 4.24
N GLY A 198 2.65 -2.38 3.31
CA GLY A 198 1.32 -2.37 2.70
C GLY A 198 0.95 -3.65 1.93
N GLY A 199 1.92 -4.42 1.48
CA GLY A 199 1.70 -5.70 0.79
C GLY A 199 1.16 -6.84 1.66
N PHE A 200 1.09 -6.70 2.99
CA PHE A 200 0.64 -7.81 3.85
C PHE A 200 -0.81 -8.23 3.61
N ALA A 201 -1.70 -7.29 3.32
CA ALA A 201 -3.10 -7.63 3.04
C ALA A 201 -3.23 -8.46 1.75
N THR A 202 -2.60 -8.01 0.66
CA THR A 202 -2.63 -8.74 -0.62
C THR A 202 -1.92 -10.09 -0.52
N LEU A 203 -0.82 -10.15 0.22
CA LEU A 203 -0.08 -11.39 0.48
C LEU A 203 -0.93 -12.47 1.17
N LEU A 204 -1.70 -12.09 2.20
CA LEU A 204 -2.51 -13.01 2.98
C LEU A 204 -3.82 -13.39 2.28
N LEU A 205 -4.44 -12.44 1.59
CA LEU A 205 -5.79 -12.60 1.06
C LEU A 205 -5.82 -12.94 -0.43
N TRP A 206 -4.86 -12.41 -1.20
CA TRP A 206 -4.80 -12.55 -2.66
C TRP A 206 -3.35 -12.72 -3.16
N PRO A 207 -2.65 -13.79 -2.78
CA PRO A 207 -1.21 -13.95 -3.04
C PRO A 207 -0.83 -13.86 -4.53
N GLU A 208 -1.72 -14.25 -5.43
CA GLU A 208 -1.45 -14.16 -6.87
C GLU A 208 -1.42 -12.69 -7.36
N LEU A 209 -2.18 -11.80 -6.74
CA LEU A 209 -2.13 -10.36 -7.03
C LEU A 209 -0.83 -9.75 -6.51
N GLU A 210 -0.39 -10.15 -5.31
CA GLU A 210 0.91 -9.73 -4.75
C GLU A 210 2.05 -10.14 -5.68
N LYS A 211 2.10 -11.39 -6.12
CA LYS A 211 3.10 -11.89 -7.07
C LYS A 211 3.07 -11.15 -8.41
N ALA A 212 1.88 -10.82 -8.92
CA ALA A 212 1.74 -10.07 -10.18
C ALA A 212 2.41 -8.68 -10.11
N VAL A 213 2.28 -7.99 -8.97
CA VAL A 213 2.94 -6.71 -8.72
C VAL A 213 4.46 -6.89 -8.63
N ILE A 214 4.94 -7.84 -7.84
CA ILE A 214 6.38 -8.13 -7.69
C ILE A 214 7.02 -8.48 -9.04
N CYS A 215 6.34 -9.29 -9.87
CA CYS A 215 6.79 -9.60 -11.22
C CYS A 215 6.87 -8.36 -12.13
N ALA A 216 6.00 -7.34 -11.93
CA ALA A 216 6.09 -6.10 -12.68
C ALA A 216 7.36 -5.32 -12.30
N PHE A 217 7.71 -5.26 -11.02
CA PHE A 217 9.02 -4.70 -10.59
C PHE A 217 10.19 -5.49 -11.14
N ALA A 218 10.13 -6.83 -11.13
CA ALA A 218 11.17 -7.68 -11.70
C ALA A 218 11.41 -7.38 -13.19
N ARG A 219 10.34 -7.12 -13.96
CA ARG A 219 10.44 -6.72 -15.38
C ARG A 219 11.01 -5.31 -15.56
N ALA A 220 10.75 -4.40 -14.61
CA ALA A 220 11.19 -3.02 -14.68
C ALA A 220 12.68 -2.82 -14.32
N ILE A 221 13.24 -3.63 -13.41
CA ILE A 221 14.62 -3.47 -12.94
C ILE A 221 15.66 -3.46 -14.09
N PRO A 222 15.64 -4.37 -15.09
CA PRO A 222 16.62 -4.38 -16.16
C PRO A 222 16.40 -3.30 -17.23
N THR A 223 15.34 -2.50 -17.13
CA THR A 223 15.05 -1.43 -18.11
C THR A 223 15.80 -0.14 -17.77
N ALA A 224 15.86 0.77 -18.73
CA ALA A 224 16.37 2.12 -18.58
C ALA A 224 15.44 3.12 -19.28
N ASP A 225 15.35 4.34 -18.74
CA ASP A 225 14.71 5.49 -19.35
C ASP A 225 15.63 6.71 -19.17
N ASP A 226 16.25 7.14 -20.27
CA ASP A 226 17.24 8.23 -20.28
C ASP A 226 16.59 9.62 -20.27
N LEU A 227 15.26 9.71 -20.20
CA LEU A 227 14.56 10.99 -20.05
C LEU A 227 15.13 11.74 -18.84
N THR A 228 15.80 12.84 -19.10
CA THR A 228 16.36 13.69 -18.05
C THR A 228 15.25 14.54 -17.45
N ARG A 229 15.14 14.52 -16.12
CA ARG A 229 14.16 15.27 -15.35
C ARG A 229 14.84 16.21 -14.37
N ILE A 230 14.15 17.31 -14.06
CA ILE A 230 14.52 18.17 -12.93
C ILE A 230 14.07 17.45 -11.66
N ILE A 231 14.98 17.30 -10.71
CA ILE A 231 14.70 16.77 -9.38
C ILE A 231 14.50 17.95 -8.43
N GLY A 232 13.33 18.03 -7.84
CA GLY A 232 12.94 19.17 -7.01
C GLY A 232 12.62 18.75 -5.57
N TYR A 233 13.64 18.73 -4.71
CA TYR A 233 13.41 18.61 -3.28
C TYR A 233 12.85 19.92 -2.71
N TYR A 234 11.92 19.83 -1.75
CA TYR A 234 11.37 21.04 -1.12
C TYR A 234 12.45 21.86 -0.39
N TYR A 235 13.50 21.23 0.12
CA TYR A 235 14.64 21.90 0.78
C TYR A 235 15.67 22.44 -0.21
N THR A 236 15.54 22.16 -1.51
CA THR A 236 16.35 22.73 -2.58
C THR A 236 15.62 23.81 -3.37
N VAL A 237 14.42 24.19 -2.94
CA VAL A 237 13.67 25.27 -3.61
C VAL A 237 14.46 26.59 -3.54
N GLY A 238 14.85 27.09 -4.71
CA GLY A 238 15.68 28.30 -4.85
C GLY A 238 17.17 28.02 -5.08
N GLU A 239 17.61 26.78 -5.04
CA GLU A 239 18.94 26.33 -5.46
C GLU A 239 19.00 26.05 -6.97
N GLU A 240 20.21 25.71 -7.48
CA GLU A 240 20.35 25.26 -8.85
C GLU A 240 19.54 23.98 -9.09
N ASN A 241 18.90 23.87 -10.27
CA ASN A 241 18.16 22.67 -10.64
C ASN A 241 19.08 21.44 -10.67
N HIS A 242 18.69 20.39 -9.99
CA HIS A 242 19.32 19.08 -10.11
C HIS A 242 18.65 18.30 -11.24
N TYR A 243 19.44 17.58 -12.03
CA TYR A 243 18.94 16.76 -13.13
C TYR A 243 19.36 15.31 -12.92
N ALA A 244 18.46 14.39 -13.20
CA ALA A 244 18.73 12.97 -13.19
C ALA A 244 18.00 12.26 -14.34
N PRO A 245 18.53 11.14 -14.85
CA PRO A 245 17.78 10.26 -15.74
C PRO A 245 16.60 9.66 -14.95
N ARG A 246 15.49 9.43 -15.63
CA ARG A 246 14.29 8.88 -15.01
C ARG A 246 14.56 7.51 -14.38
N LYS A 247 15.22 6.61 -15.10
CA LYS A 247 15.49 5.26 -14.66
C LYS A 247 16.83 4.75 -15.17
N LEU A 248 17.70 4.35 -14.27
CA LEU A 248 18.94 3.66 -14.61
C LEU A 248 18.74 2.15 -14.64
N LYS A 249 19.41 1.48 -15.57
CA LYS A 249 19.42 0.02 -15.65
C LYS A 249 19.94 -0.58 -14.34
N GLY A 250 19.21 -1.56 -13.81
CA GLY A 250 19.54 -2.27 -12.57
C GLY A 250 19.07 -1.55 -11.29
N ALA A 251 18.75 -0.25 -11.36
CA ALA A 251 18.06 0.41 -10.24
C ALA A 251 16.66 -0.16 -10.08
N THR A 252 16.23 -0.40 -8.87
CA THR A 252 14.84 -0.73 -8.57
C THR A 252 14.02 0.56 -8.65
N PRO A 253 12.91 0.59 -9.41
CA PRO A 253 12.08 1.78 -9.44
C PRO A 253 11.32 1.96 -8.12
N HIS A 254 11.04 3.22 -7.78
CA HIS A 254 10.18 3.57 -6.65
C HIS A 254 8.73 3.12 -6.91
N ASP A 255 8.22 3.44 -8.11
CA ASP A 255 6.85 3.16 -8.52
C ASP A 255 6.80 2.59 -9.95
N LEU A 256 5.68 1.97 -10.29
CA LEU A 256 5.42 1.38 -11.61
C LEU A 256 4.81 2.38 -12.61
N GLY A 257 4.88 3.69 -12.34
CA GLY A 257 4.37 4.74 -13.20
C GLY A 257 2.97 5.21 -12.80
N ALA A 258 2.41 6.12 -13.59
CA ALA A 258 1.17 6.82 -13.25
C ALA A 258 0.11 6.73 -14.36
N PRO A 259 -1.19 6.92 -14.03
CA PRO A 259 -2.28 6.85 -15.00
C PRO A 259 -2.16 7.85 -16.17
N ASN A 260 -1.49 9.00 -15.94
CA ASN A 260 -1.30 10.04 -16.96
C ASN A 260 -0.06 9.82 -17.86
N GLU A 261 0.58 8.66 -17.75
CA GLU A 261 1.69 8.23 -18.61
C GLU A 261 1.40 6.81 -19.16
N GLN A 262 2.44 6.01 -19.38
CA GLN A 262 2.31 4.60 -19.71
C GLN A 262 2.84 3.75 -18.54
N PRO A 263 2.01 3.43 -17.54
CA PRO A 263 2.44 2.66 -16.38
C PRO A 263 3.00 1.28 -16.81
N PHE A 264 3.81 0.69 -15.95
CA PHE A 264 4.58 -0.55 -16.13
C PHE A 264 5.69 -0.50 -17.20
N ILE A 265 5.71 0.53 -18.02
CA ILE A 265 6.78 0.82 -18.99
C ILE A 265 7.56 2.05 -18.55
N GLN A 266 6.87 3.15 -18.27
CA GLN A 266 7.44 4.37 -17.73
C GLN A 266 7.31 4.35 -16.20
N THR A 267 8.29 3.79 -15.54
CA THR A 267 8.38 3.71 -14.07
C THR A 267 9.03 4.96 -13.48
N ASN A 268 9.09 5.09 -12.14
CA ASN A 268 9.60 6.27 -11.46
C ASN A 268 8.87 7.55 -11.88
N TYR A 269 7.55 7.59 -11.70
CA TYR A 269 6.77 8.80 -11.99
C TYR A 269 7.17 9.96 -11.08
N THR A 270 7.42 9.68 -9.80
CA THR A 270 7.87 10.69 -8.85
C THR A 270 9.15 11.38 -9.34
N SER A 271 9.19 12.70 -9.27
CA SER A 271 10.31 13.52 -9.76
C SER A 271 10.84 14.50 -8.73
N TYR A 272 10.33 14.49 -7.50
CA TYR A 272 10.87 15.30 -6.44
C TYR A 272 12.17 14.72 -5.84
N GLN A 273 12.48 13.46 -6.17
CA GLN A 273 13.71 12.77 -5.76
C GLN A 273 14.32 11.98 -6.91
N ASP A 274 15.63 11.72 -6.84
CA ASP A 274 16.32 10.76 -7.73
C ASP A 274 16.22 9.35 -7.15
N CYS A 275 15.14 8.63 -7.47
CA CYS A 275 14.92 7.27 -6.97
C CYS A 275 16.00 6.26 -7.40
N ASN A 276 16.84 6.59 -8.41
CA ASN A 276 18.00 5.76 -8.74
C ASN A 276 19.07 5.75 -7.64
N GLN A 277 19.02 6.69 -6.71
CA GLN A 277 19.93 6.80 -5.56
C GLN A 277 19.41 6.12 -4.30
N TRP A 278 18.17 5.66 -4.27
CA TRP A 278 17.56 5.09 -3.07
C TRP A 278 18.24 3.79 -2.66
N LYS A 279 18.42 3.62 -1.34
CA LYS A 279 19.20 2.52 -0.75
C LYS A 279 18.32 1.39 -0.18
N ASP A 280 17.05 1.67 0.04
CA ASP A 280 16.07 0.68 0.51
C ASP A 280 15.43 -0.09 -0.66
N LEU A 281 14.97 0.57 -1.73
CA LEU A 281 14.22 -0.04 -2.83
C LEU A 281 14.81 -1.36 -3.38
N PRO A 282 16.13 -1.48 -3.65
CA PRO A 282 16.70 -2.74 -4.08
C PRO A 282 16.57 -3.86 -3.04
N SER A 283 16.74 -3.52 -1.76
CA SER A 283 16.60 -4.46 -0.65
C SER A 283 15.14 -4.87 -0.45
N ASP A 284 14.23 -3.91 -0.51
CA ASP A 284 12.79 -4.11 -0.37
C ASP A 284 12.26 -5.05 -1.45
N PHE A 285 12.73 -4.91 -2.69
CA PHE A 285 12.36 -5.82 -3.76
C PHE A 285 12.77 -7.27 -3.45
N VAL A 286 14.03 -7.48 -3.06
CA VAL A 286 14.55 -8.83 -2.80
C VAL A 286 13.84 -9.50 -1.63
N ILE A 287 13.60 -8.74 -0.55
CA ILE A 287 12.85 -9.21 0.62
C ILE A 287 11.42 -9.58 0.22
N GLN A 288 10.73 -8.75 -0.55
CA GLN A 288 9.35 -8.99 -0.98
C GLN A 288 9.23 -10.19 -1.93
N VAL A 289 10.24 -10.43 -2.79
CA VAL A 289 10.28 -11.66 -3.61
C VAL A 289 10.32 -12.90 -2.71
N TYR A 290 11.23 -12.96 -1.75
CA TYR A 290 11.32 -14.15 -0.89
C TYR A 290 10.10 -14.25 0.04
N ARG A 291 9.58 -13.12 0.53
CA ARG A 291 8.37 -13.05 1.34
C ARG A 291 7.15 -13.63 0.62
N ALA A 292 6.94 -13.25 -0.64
CA ALA A 292 5.81 -13.74 -1.43
C ALA A 292 5.90 -15.24 -1.71
N TYR A 293 7.09 -15.81 -1.76
CA TYR A 293 7.28 -17.26 -1.82
C TYR A 293 7.04 -17.92 -0.46
N GLN A 294 7.75 -17.47 0.57
CA GLN A 294 7.81 -18.13 1.89
C GLN A 294 6.45 -18.14 2.59
N LEU A 295 5.75 -17.00 2.61
CA LEU A 295 4.49 -16.84 3.34
C LEU A 295 3.25 -17.30 2.55
N THR A 296 3.41 -17.76 1.31
CA THR A 296 2.32 -18.34 0.51
C THR A 296 2.46 -19.85 0.31
N GLY A 297 3.11 -20.52 1.24
CA GLY A 297 3.23 -21.99 1.29
C GLY A 297 4.51 -22.53 0.69
N ALA A 298 5.45 -21.71 0.25
CA ALA A 298 6.80 -22.10 -0.23
C ALA A 298 6.80 -23.15 -1.37
N THR A 299 5.85 -23.06 -2.29
CA THR A 299 5.66 -24.05 -3.36
C THR A 299 5.97 -23.52 -4.77
N ASP A 300 5.83 -22.22 -4.99
CA ASP A 300 5.96 -21.60 -6.31
C ASP A 300 7.41 -21.26 -6.65
N VAL A 301 8.19 -22.28 -6.94
CA VAL A 301 9.62 -22.13 -7.28
C VAL A 301 9.82 -21.40 -8.60
N GLN A 302 8.86 -21.49 -9.53
CA GLN A 302 8.95 -20.81 -10.81
C GLN A 302 8.90 -19.29 -10.65
N PHE A 303 8.07 -18.79 -9.74
CA PHE A 303 8.05 -17.36 -9.38
C PHE A 303 9.42 -16.86 -8.92
N LEU A 304 10.13 -17.65 -8.08
CA LEU A 304 11.50 -17.30 -7.68
C LEU A 304 12.46 -17.31 -8.88
N ALA A 305 12.35 -18.29 -9.77
CA ALA A 305 13.19 -18.36 -10.96
C ALA A 305 12.98 -17.19 -11.90
N ASP A 306 11.73 -16.74 -12.08
CA ASP A 306 11.37 -15.59 -12.91
C ASP A 306 11.90 -14.26 -12.33
N CYS A 307 11.92 -14.11 -11.00
CA CYS A 307 12.44 -12.93 -10.31
C CYS A 307 13.97 -12.94 -10.13
N TRP A 308 14.63 -14.10 -10.16
CA TRP A 308 16.05 -14.24 -9.85
C TRP A 308 17.00 -13.34 -10.64
N PRO A 309 16.84 -13.16 -11.97
CA PRO A 309 17.67 -12.23 -12.74
C PRO A 309 17.62 -10.79 -12.20
N ALA A 310 16.42 -10.31 -11.83
CA ALA A 310 16.22 -8.98 -11.27
C ALA A 310 16.82 -8.86 -9.86
N VAL A 311 16.67 -9.90 -9.01
CA VAL A 311 17.30 -9.99 -7.69
C VAL A 311 18.81 -9.80 -7.80
N THR A 312 19.46 -10.52 -8.69
CA THR A 312 20.91 -10.46 -8.85
C THR A 312 21.39 -9.11 -9.41
N GLU A 313 20.62 -8.54 -10.35
CA GLU A 313 20.96 -7.25 -10.98
C GLU A 313 20.82 -6.10 -9.98
N THR A 314 19.75 -6.07 -9.20
CA THR A 314 19.51 -4.98 -8.25
C THR A 314 20.47 -5.02 -7.06
N LEU A 315 20.81 -6.18 -6.53
CA LEU A 315 21.84 -6.30 -5.48
C LEU A 315 23.22 -5.84 -5.97
N LYS A 316 23.58 -6.18 -7.22
CA LYS A 316 24.80 -5.68 -7.84
C LYS A 316 24.76 -4.17 -8.03
N TYR A 317 23.59 -3.61 -8.34
CA TYR A 317 23.40 -2.17 -8.46
C TYR A 317 23.60 -1.48 -7.10
N LEU A 318 22.94 -1.94 -6.05
CA LEU A 318 23.01 -1.37 -4.71
C LEU A 318 24.43 -1.45 -4.13
N LYS A 319 25.15 -2.55 -4.36
CA LYS A 319 26.54 -2.73 -3.88
C LYS A 319 27.51 -1.65 -4.36
N ARG A 320 27.18 -0.91 -5.43
CA ARG A 320 28.04 0.20 -5.92
C ARG A 320 28.10 1.38 -4.96
N PHE A 321 27.16 1.48 -4.04
CA PHE A 321 27.10 2.51 -3.02
C PHE A 321 27.87 2.15 -1.75
N ASP A 322 28.46 0.97 -1.66
CA ASP A 322 29.47 0.63 -0.65
C ASP A 322 30.81 1.21 -1.09
N THR A 323 31.09 2.43 -0.65
CA THR A 323 32.22 3.24 -1.14
C THR A 323 33.50 3.05 -0.32
N ASP A 324 33.38 2.65 0.95
CA ASP A 324 34.51 2.37 1.84
C ASP A 324 34.86 0.88 1.94
N SER A 325 34.09 0.02 1.27
CA SER A 325 34.28 -1.45 1.23
C SER A 325 34.06 -2.15 2.55
N ASP A 326 33.22 -1.60 3.42
CA ASP A 326 32.83 -2.23 4.68
C ASP A 326 31.72 -3.29 4.53
N GLY A 327 31.18 -3.41 3.34
CA GLY A 327 30.13 -4.35 2.98
C GLY A 327 28.73 -3.74 2.93
N ILE A 328 28.51 -2.53 3.43
CA ILE A 328 27.20 -1.88 3.57
C ILE A 328 27.10 -0.68 2.62
N PRO A 329 26.07 -0.59 1.77
CA PRO A 329 25.82 0.61 0.96
C PRO A 329 25.57 1.85 1.85
N GLU A 330 26.21 2.98 1.52
CA GLU A 330 26.05 4.22 2.25
C GLU A 330 24.98 5.11 1.67
N ASN A 331 24.26 5.82 2.56
CA ASN A 331 23.39 6.93 2.23
C ASN A 331 24.19 8.18 1.87
N GLY A 332 23.69 8.96 0.88
CA GLY A 332 24.44 10.06 0.29
C GLY A 332 24.24 11.43 0.93
N GLY A 333 23.39 11.55 1.94
CA GLY A 333 23.04 12.84 2.55
C GLY A 333 21.91 13.58 1.84
N ALA A 334 21.29 12.95 0.83
CA ALA A 334 20.02 13.35 0.26
C ALA A 334 18.93 12.40 0.76
N PRO A 335 17.64 12.73 0.66
CA PRO A 335 16.58 11.74 0.86
C PRO A 335 16.73 10.63 -0.18
N ASP A 336 17.13 9.47 0.27
CA ASP A 336 17.44 8.33 -0.58
C ASP A 336 16.91 7.01 0.02
N GLN A 337 15.78 7.11 0.69
CA GLN A 337 15.00 6.03 1.33
C GLN A 337 13.58 6.53 1.67
N THR A 338 12.69 5.64 2.14
CA THR A 338 11.26 5.88 2.39
C THR A 338 10.93 7.09 3.29
N PHE A 339 11.84 7.48 4.19
CA PHE A 339 11.67 8.67 5.05
C PHE A 339 12.22 9.91 4.34
N ASP A 340 11.53 10.38 3.33
CA ASP A 340 11.97 11.38 2.33
C ASP A 340 12.46 12.70 2.90
N ASP A 341 12.24 12.99 4.18
CA ASP A 341 12.70 14.20 4.84
C ASP A 341 14.06 14.02 5.54
N TRP A 342 14.48 12.78 5.74
CA TRP A 342 15.73 12.48 6.41
C TRP A 342 16.90 12.33 5.45
N GLN A 343 17.90 13.18 5.64
CA GLN A 343 19.14 13.18 4.89
C GLN A 343 20.18 12.27 5.58
N LEU A 344 19.97 10.96 5.49
CA LEU A 344 20.88 9.98 6.07
C LEU A 344 22.27 10.05 5.42
N LYS A 345 23.32 9.85 6.19
CA LYS A 345 24.72 9.94 5.74
C LYS A 345 25.56 8.77 6.19
N GLY A 346 26.27 8.16 5.25
CA GLY A 346 27.09 6.97 5.53
C GLY A 346 26.21 5.74 5.78
N VAL A 347 26.66 4.84 6.63
CA VAL A 347 25.90 3.66 7.00
C VAL A 347 24.73 4.06 7.90
N SER A 348 23.50 3.69 7.51
CA SER A 348 22.30 3.91 8.33
C SER A 348 21.76 2.60 8.90
N ALA A 349 21.08 2.68 10.04
CA ALA A 349 20.47 1.51 10.68
C ALA A 349 19.37 0.90 9.79
N TYR A 350 18.51 1.73 9.22
CA TYR A 350 17.42 1.33 8.37
C TYR A 350 17.91 0.64 7.09
N CYS A 351 18.61 1.35 6.21
CA CYS A 351 19.05 0.78 4.93
C CYS A 351 20.09 -0.34 5.10
N GLY A 352 20.99 -0.23 6.09
CA GLY A 352 21.99 -1.27 6.39
C GLY A 352 21.35 -2.57 6.88
N GLY A 353 20.30 -2.46 7.72
CA GLY A 353 19.49 -3.60 8.15
C GLY A 353 18.76 -4.28 6.99
N LEU A 354 18.10 -3.50 6.14
CA LEU A 354 17.41 -4.00 4.94
C LEU A 354 18.38 -4.67 3.96
N TRP A 355 19.57 -4.09 3.75
CA TRP A 355 20.61 -4.71 2.92
C TRP A 355 21.00 -6.11 3.41
N MET A 356 21.23 -6.28 4.70
CA MET A 356 21.57 -7.59 5.28
C MET A 356 20.41 -8.59 5.12
N ALA A 357 19.17 -8.16 5.34
CA ALA A 357 17.98 -9.00 5.13
C ALA A 357 17.81 -9.42 3.67
N ALA A 358 18.10 -8.51 2.74
CA ALA A 358 18.06 -8.80 1.30
C ALA A 358 19.14 -9.82 0.89
N LEU A 359 20.34 -9.75 1.47
CA LEU A 359 21.38 -10.75 1.23
C LEU A 359 20.98 -12.14 1.74
N GLU A 360 20.43 -12.25 2.96
CA GLU A 360 19.90 -13.50 3.50
C GLU A 360 18.77 -14.04 2.61
N SER A 361 17.83 -13.18 2.19
CA SER A 361 16.74 -13.56 1.29
C SER A 361 17.26 -14.07 -0.06
N ALA A 362 18.26 -13.43 -0.64
CA ALA A 362 18.86 -13.86 -1.91
C ALA A 362 19.61 -15.20 -1.78
N ILE A 363 20.28 -15.45 -0.65
CA ILE A 363 20.91 -16.74 -0.35
C ILE A 363 19.83 -17.82 -0.27
N ALA A 364 18.75 -17.58 0.47
CA ALA A 364 17.64 -18.52 0.60
C ALA A 364 16.95 -18.81 -0.74
N ILE A 365 16.70 -17.80 -1.58
CA ILE A 365 16.18 -17.98 -2.95
C ILE A 365 17.11 -18.88 -3.76
N ALA A 366 18.40 -18.63 -3.72
CA ALA A 366 19.40 -19.43 -4.45
C ALA A 366 19.42 -20.89 -3.99
N GLU A 367 19.26 -21.16 -2.70
CA GLU A 367 19.17 -22.50 -2.14
C GLU A 367 17.93 -23.24 -2.65
N VAL A 368 16.75 -22.58 -2.62
CA VAL A 368 15.49 -23.15 -3.15
C VAL A 368 15.65 -23.50 -4.64
N LEU A 369 16.17 -22.59 -5.45
CA LEU A 369 16.38 -22.83 -6.88
C LEU A 369 17.38 -23.97 -7.15
N THR A 370 18.42 -24.07 -6.32
CA THR A 370 19.42 -25.14 -6.42
C THR A 370 18.82 -26.50 -6.06
N GLN A 371 18.04 -26.58 -4.99
CA GLN A 371 17.35 -27.80 -4.56
C GLN A 371 16.33 -28.27 -5.62
N ALA A 372 15.67 -27.32 -6.29
CA ALA A 372 14.75 -27.62 -7.39
C ALA A 372 15.45 -28.00 -8.70
N GLY A 373 16.77 -27.85 -8.79
CA GLY A 373 17.54 -28.18 -10.00
C GLY A 373 17.40 -27.19 -11.15
N ILE A 374 16.91 -25.96 -10.89
CA ILE A 374 16.67 -24.91 -11.90
C ILE A 374 17.54 -23.66 -11.70
N ALA A 375 18.45 -23.70 -10.74
CA ALA A 375 19.38 -22.59 -10.50
C ALA A 375 20.31 -22.36 -11.71
N PRO A 376 20.52 -21.09 -12.16
CA PRO A 376 21.54 -20.78 -13.15
C PRO A 376 22.95 -21.23 -12.71
N GLY A 377 23.81 -21.62 -13.64
CA GLY A 377 25.16 -22.13 -13.33
C GLY A 377 26.07 -21.14 -12.57
N SER A 378 25.77 -19.85 -12.62
CA SER A 378 26.49 -18.81 -11.84
C SER A 378 26.06 -18.71 -10.36
N THR A 379 24.96 -19.34 -9.99
CA THR A 379 24.36 -19.23 -8.65
C THR A 379 25.34 -19.54 -7.50
N PRO A 380 26.16 -20.61 -7.52
CA PRO A 380 27.10 -20.89 -6.42
C PRO A 380 28.14 -19.78 -6.20
N ILE A 381 28.57 -19.10 -7.29
CA ILE A 381 29.51 -17.97 -7.22
C ILE A 381 28.83 -16.78 -6.54
N LEU A 382 27.59 -16.49 -6.91
CA LEU A 382 26.80 -15.41 -6.33
C LEU A 382 26.53 -15.64 -4.85
N VAL A 383 26.13 -16.84 -4.45
CA VAL A 383 25.93 -17.20 -3.04
C VAL A 383 27.19 -16.94 -2.22
N THR A 384 28.36 -17.43 -2.69
CA THR A 384 29.66 -17.16 -2.01
C THR A 384 29.93 -15.65 -1.89
N GLN A 385 29.57 -14.89 -2.90
CA GLN A 385 29.74 -13.43 -2.88
C GLN A 385 28.79 -12.76 -1.87
N TYR A 386 27.52 -13.17 -1.84
CA TYR A 386 26.52 -12.63 -0.91
C TYR A 386 26.87 -12.97 0.55
N GLN A 387 27.30 -14.19 0.82
CA GLN A 387 27.79 -14.60 2.16
C GLN A 387 28.95 -13.75 2.62
N ARG A 388 29.91 -13.46 1.74
CA ARG A 388 31.04 -12.58 2.07
C ARG A 388 30.59 -11.15 2.36
N TRP A 389 29.69 -10.59 1.54
CA TRP A 389 29.16 -9.24 1.77
C TRP A 389 28.40 -9.17 3.09
N LEU A 390 27.57 -10.17 3.39
CA LEU A 390 26.80 -10.26 4.62
C LEU A 390 27.70 -10.34 5.86
N GLU A 391 28.74 -11.19 5.82
CA GLU A 391 29.71 -11.29 6.91
C GLU A 391 30.42 -9.94 7.18
N GLN A 392 30.85 -9.24 6.13
CA GLN A 392 31.41 -7.90 6.24
C GLN A 392 30.39 -6.93 6.84
N SER A 393 29.17 -6.91 6.34
CA SER A 393 28.09 -6.05 6.81
C SER A 393 27.79 -6.27 8.29
N ARG A 394 27.62 -7.50 8.76
CA ARG A 394 27.35 -7.83 10.16
C ARG A 394 28.45 -7.32 11.08
N ASN A 395 29.72 -7.52 10.69
CA ASN A 395 30.88 -7.08 11.48
C ASN A 395 30.96 -5.55 11.63
N HIS A 396 30.54 -4.79 10.63
CA HIS A 396 30.62 -3.32 10.64
C HIS A 396 29.35 -2.66 11.16
N PHE A 397 28.17 -3.19 10.86
CA PHE A 397 26.88 -2.62 11.25
C PHE A 397 26.79 -2.38 12.76
N HIS A 398 26.96 -3.44 13.55
CA HIS A 398 26.90 -3.32 15.00
C HIS A 398 28.00 -2.38 15.54
N LYS A 399 29.23 -2.55 15.08
CA LYS A 399 30.37 -1.75 15.55
C LYS A 399 30.22 -0.25 15.24
N LYS A 400 29.66 0.11 14.08
CA LYS A 400 29.55 1.50 13.65
C LYS A 400 28.33 2.20 14.29
N LEU A 401 27.22 1.48 14.50
CA LEU A 401 25.94 2.08 14.84
C LEU A 401 25.48 1.87 16.29
N TRP A 402 25.92 0.80 16.96
CA TRP A 402 25.47 0.52 18.33
C TRP A 402 25.99 1.57 19.34
N ASN A 403 25.08 2.20 20.09
CA ASN A 403 25.46 3.23 21.08
C ASN A 403 25.38 2.76 22.54
N GLY A 404 25.13 1.46 22.76
CA GLY A 404 24.95 0.88 24.09
C GLY A 404 23.50 0.64 24.49
N ARG A 405 22.50 1.16 23.73
CA ARG A 405 21.09 1.00 24.00
C ARG A 405 20.24 0.76 22.73
N TYR A 406 20.57 1.45 21.65
CA TYR A 406 19.90 1.36 20.34
C TYR A 406 20.90 1.64 19.22
N TYR A 407 20.51 1.40 17.97
CA TYR A 407 21.34 1.75 16.82
C TYR A 407 21.13 3.23 16.46
N ARG A 408 22.24 3.96 16.26
CA ARG A 408 22.20 5.34 15.78
C ARG A 408 21.50 5.40 14.44
N LEU A 409 20.90 6.53 14.15
CA LEU A 409 20.23 6.79 12.86
C LEU A 409 21.19 6.48 11.70
N ASP A 410 22.39 7.05 11.75
CA ASP A 410 23.47 6.82 10.80
C ASP A 410 24.85 7.14 11.39
N THR A 411 25.89 6.98 10.55
CA THR A 411 27.28 7.23 10.96
C THR A 411 27.76 8.67 10.71
N GLY A 412 27.04 9.48 9.92
CA GLY A 412 27.53 10.76 9.40
C GLY A 412 26.75 11.99 9.85
N SER A 413 25.49 11.86 10.28
CA SER A 413 24.67 13.00 10.71
C SER A 413 25.01 13.48 12.13
N GLY A 414 25.46 12.59 12.99
CA GLY A 414 25.66 12.88 14.42
C GLY A 414 24.35 12.93 15.22
N SER A 415 23.23 12.51 14.63
CA SER A 415 21.93 12.47 15.27
C SER A 415 21.85 11.40 16.36
N ASP A 416 21.22 11.75 17.50
CA ASP A 416 20.91 10.84 18.60
C ASP A 416 19.43 10.38 18.57
N VAL A 417 18.74 10.56 17.46
CA VAL A 417 17.34 10.14 17.28
C VAL A 417 17.20 8.63 17.45
N VAL A 418 16.19 8.22 18.21
CA VAL A 418 15.68 6.85 18.27
C VAL A 418 14.69 6.71 17.12
N MET A 419 15.09 6.06 16.03
CA MET A 419 14.24 5.82 14.88
C MET A 419 13.32 4.61 15.16
N ALA A 420 12.03 4.73 14.89
CA ALA A 420 11.07 3.66 15.16
C ALA A 420 11.30 2.42 14.28
N ASP A 421 11.76 2.62 13.05
CA ASP A 421 11.94 1.55 12.05
C ASP A 421 13.42 1.13 11.85
N GLN A 422 14.30 1.44 12.81
CA GLN A 422 15.74 1.19 12.71
C GLN A 422 16.12 -0.30 12.52
N LEU A 423 15.24 -1.22 12.90
CA LEU A 423 15.44 -2.67 12.76
C LEU A 423 14.45 -3.33 11.78
N CYS A 424 13.93 -2.60 10.80
CA CYS A 424 13.04 -3.14 9.77
C CYS A 424 13.63 -4.40 9.10
N GLY A 425 14.91 -4.38 8.75
CA GLY A 425 15.59 -5.55 8.17
C GLY A 425 15.60 -6.77 9.10
N GLN A 426 15.86 -6.58 10.41
CA GLN A 426 15.81 -7.65 11.41
C GLN A 426 14.38 -8.23 11.55
N PHE A 427 13.37 -7.36 11.57
CA PHE A 427 11.98 -7.77 11.53
C PHE A 427 11.68 -8.66 10.31
N CYS A 428 12.10 -8.22 9.12
CA CYS A 428 11.92 -8.97 7.88
C CYS A 428 12.64 -10.33 7.92
N ALA A 429 13.88 -10.38 8.40
CA ALA A 429 14.63 -11.63 8.50
C ALA A 429 13.90 -12.66 9.38
N ARG A 430 13.47 -12.25 10.58
CA ARG A 430 12.70 -13.15 11.47
C ARG A 430 11.34 -13.55 10.90
N LEU A 431 10.65 -12.63 10.21
CA LEU A 431 9.37 -12.91 9.56
C LEU A 431 9.49 -14.05 8.52
N LEU A 432 10.65 -14.16 7.91
CA LEU A 432 10.93 -15.08 6.81
C LEU A 432 11.71 -16.34 7.26
N ASP A 433 11.81 -16.57 8.56
CA ASP A 433 12.58 -17.68 9.16
C ASP A 433 14.06 -17.69 8.71
N LEU A 434 14.61 -16.49 8.44
CA LEU A 434 16.01 -16.29 8.11
C LEU A 434 16.85 -16.07 9.38
N PRO A 435 18.19 -16.28 9.32
CA PRO A 435 19.06 -16.02 10.46
C PRO A 435 18.97 -14.58 10.97
N ASP A 436 19.00 -14.42 12.28
CA ASP A 436 19.04 -13.10 12.90
C ASP A 436 20.21 -12.25 12.38
N LEU A 437 19.94 -10.99 12.07
CA LEU A 437 20.95 -10.03 11.62
C LEU A 437 21.77 -9.47 12.79
N VAL A 438 21.10 -9.32 13.93
CA VAL A 438 21.67 -8.86 15.20
C VAL A 438 21.18 -9.75 16.33
N GLU A 439 21.95 -9.84 17.43
CA GLU A 439 21.59 -10.70 18.56
C GLU A 439 20.32 -10.23 19.26
N GLU A 440 19.54 -11.17 19.77
CA GLU A 440 18.20 -10.92 20.36
C GLU A 440 18.25 -9.91 21.51
N GLU A 441 19.32 -9.90 22.30
CA GLU A 441 19.46 -8.93 23.41
C GLU A 441 19.50 -7.49 22.90
N TYR A 442 20.10 -7.23 21.74
CA TYR A 442 20.10 -5.91 21.11
C TYR A 442 18.74 -5.58 20.52
N VAL A 443 18.05 -6.54 19.91
CA VAL A 443 16.67 -6.36 19.41
C VAL A 443 15.76 -5.92 20.55
N LEU A 444 15.79 -6.61 21.68
CA LEU A 444 14.97 -6.28 22.84
C LEU A 444 15.31 -4.89 23.41
N SER A 445 16.60 -4.56 23.50
CA SER A 445 17.05 -3.23 23.97
C SER A 445 16.57 -2.10 23.06
N VAL A 446 16.62 -2.31 21.73
CA VAL A 446 16.14 -1.35 20.73
C VAL A 446 14.63 -1.17 20.83
N LEU A 447 13.86 -2.26 20.90
CA LEU A 447 12.40 -2.18 21.03
C LEU A 447 11.97 -1.48 22.32
N ASP A 448 12.70 -1.69 23.44
CA ASP A 448 12.48 -0.94 24.68
C ASP A 448 12.77 0.55 24.50
N ALA A 449 13.85 0.91 23.79
CA ALA A 449 14.17 2.30 23.51
C ALA A 449 13.14 2.98 22.61
N ILE A 450 12.65 2.28 21.57
CA ILE A 450 11.59 2.76 20.67
C ILE A 450 10.29 2.98 21.45
N TYR A 451 9.85 1.99 22.22
CA TYR A 451 8.63 2.10 23.00
C TYR A 451 8.67 3.25 24.01
N ASP A 452 9.80 3.40 24.71
CA ASP A 452 10.01 4.47 25.69
C ASP A 452 10.04 5.86 25.02
N ALA A 453 10.86 6.04 23.99
CA ALA A 453 11.06 7.34 23.35
C ALA A 453 9.94 7.70 22.37
N CYS A 454 9.69 6.83 21.36
CA CYS A 454 8.81 7.14 20.25
C CYS A 454 7.33 7.02 20.62
N PHE A 455 6.98 6.14 21.59
CA PHE A 455 5.58 5.99 22.01
C PHE A 455 5.31 6.70 23.34
N ILE A 456 5.90 6.29 24.45
CA ILE A 456 5.51 6.82 25.77
C ILE A 456 5.84 8.31 25.91
N LYS A 457 7.12 8.69 25.71
CA LYS A 457 7.56 10.07 25.91
C LYS A 457 7.09 11.01 24.81
N PHE A 458 7.04 10.53 23.57
CA PHE A 458 6.51 11.32 22.47
C PHE A 458 5.04 11.71 22.69
N ASN A 459 4.18 10.78 23.11
CA ASN A 459 2.78 11.09 23.38
C ASN A 459 2.64 12.08 24.55
N ALA A 460 3.48 11.99 25.57
CA ALA A 460 3.53 12.98 26.65
C ALA A 460 3.97 14.38 26.16
N TYR A 461 4.89 14.44 25.21
CA TYR A 461 5.27 15.68 24.52
C TYR A 461 4.13 16.21 23.65
N ALA A 462 3.52 15.37 22.81
CA ALA A 462 2.46 15.72 21.88
C ALA A 462 1.23 16.30 22.60
N ALA A 463 0.87 15.78 23.77
CA ALA A 463 -0.24 16.28 24.58
C ALA A 463 -0.06 17.74 25.03
N GLN A 464 1.17 18.27 25.02
CA GLN A 464 1.52 19.63 25.45
C GLN A 464 2.04 20.51 24.30
N ALA A 465 2.28 19.91 23.13
CA ALA A 465 2.89 20.60 22.00
C ALA A 465 1.90 21.58 21.35
N SER A 466 2.43 22.72 20.93
CA SER A 466 1.71 23.69 20.11
C SER A 466 2.25 23.65 18.68
N PRO A 467 1.40 23.89 17.66
CA PRO A 467 1.86 23.93 16.28
C PRO A 467 3.00 24.94 16.10
N PRO A 468 4.07 24.60 15.39
CA PRO A 468 5.13 25.55 15.08
C PRO A 468 4.60 26.71 14.24
N GLN A 469 5.21 27.89 14.38
CA GLN A 469 4.79 29.09 13.63
C GLN A 469 5.11 28.98 12.13
N THR A 470 6.12 28.20 11.78
CA THR A 470 6.51 27.90 10.41
C THR A 470 6.75 26.39 10.31
N GLN A 471 5.85 25.71 9.64
CA GLN A 471 6.02 24.27 9.39
C GLN A 471 6.63 24.07 8.00
N LYS A 472 7.79 23.45 7.94
CA LYS A 472 8.36 22.96 6.68
C LYS A 472 7.65 21.64 6.36
N PHE A 473 6.82 21.62 5.32
CA PHE A 473 6.14 20.38 4.92
C PHE A 473 6.67 19.82 3.63
N ALA A 474 7.00 18.55 3.66
CA ALA A 474 7.01 17.72 2.47
C ALA A 474 5.57 17.25 2.21
N GLY A 475 4.92 17.80 1.19
CA GLY A 475 3.59 17.39 0.73
C GLY A 475 2.42 18.26 1.21
N ALA A 476 1.28 18.11 0.54
CA ALA A 476 0.05 18.83 0.85
C ALA A 476 -0.59 18.28 2.13
N GLN A 477 -0.96 19.18 3.03
CA GLN A 477 -1.82 18.82 4.16
C GLN A 477 -3.23 18.53 3.64
N ALA A 478 -3.72 17.32 3.85
CA ALA A 478 -5.09 16.97 3.47
C ALA A 478 -6.14 17.54 4.41
N GLY A 479 -5.78 17.88 5.66
CA GLY A 479 -6.68 18.45 6.62
C GLY A 479 -6.10 18.61 8.02
N SER A 480 -6.91 19.17 8.90
CA SER A 480 -6.58 19.29 10.32
C SER A 480 -7.78 18.97 11.20
N PHE A 481 -7.52 18.42 12.36
CA PHE A 481 -8.52 18.26 13.41
C PHE A 481 -7.90 18.74 14.73
N ARG A 482 -8.72 19.32 15.59
CA ARG A 482 -8.32 19.50 16.98
C ARG A 482 -8.68 18.23 17.73
N SER A 483 -7.71 17.62 18.40
CA SER A 483 -8.00 16.49 19.27
C SER A 483 -9.06 16.93 20.31
N ALA A 484 -10.21 16.28 20.27
CA ALA A 484 -11.23 16.45 21.31
C ALA A 484 -10.79 15.82 22.64
N GLN A 485 -9.71 15.04 22.62
CA GLN A 485 -9.15 14.29 23.74
C GLN A 485 -7.62 14.39 23.71
N PRO A 486 -7.04 15.45 24.28
CA PRO A 486 -5.58 15.68 24.27
C PRO A 486 -4.79 14.59 25.02
N ASP A 487 -5.46 13.76 25.82
CA ASP A 487 -4.85 12.67 26.58
C ASP A 487 -4.78 11.33 25.82
N LEU A 488 -5.40 11.23 24.61
CA LEU A 488 -5.31 10.01 23.81
C LEU A 488 -3.95 9.95 23.09
N PRO A 489 -3.21 8.83 23.21
CA PRO A 489 -2.00 8.64 22.44
C PRO A 489 -2.31 8.60 20.95
N ILE A 490 -1.38 9.12 20.14
CA ILE A 490 -1.53 9.20 18.67
C ILE A 490 -0.78 8.08 17.94
N GLY A 491 0.14 7.42 18.61
CA GLY A 491 0.99 6.37 18.06
C GLY A 491 2.46 6.59 18.36
N ALA A 492 3.35 5.82 17.75
CA ALA A 492 4.79 5.99 17.82
C ALA A 492 5.26 6.94 16.71
N ALA A 493 6.01 7.99 17.09
CA ALA A 493 6.66 8.88 16.13
C ALA A 493 7.69 8.11 15.29
N ASN A 494 7.92 8.55 14.05
CA ASN A 494 8.93 7.92 13.17
C ASN A 494 10.34 7.96 13.77
N GLY A 495 10.66 9.00 14.57
CA GLY A 495 11.91 9.07 15.30
C GLY A 495 12.03 10.36 16.09
N VAL A 496 12.46 10.23 17.35
CA VAL A 496 12.63 11.34 18.29
C VAL A 496 13.87 11.14 19.14
N LEU A 497 14.33 12.18 19.81
CA LEU A 497 15.37 12.07 20.82
C LEU A 497 14.95 11.14 21.99
N PRO A 498 15.87 10.58 22.77
CA PRO A 498 15.54 9.68 23.88
C PRO A 498 14.60 10.27 24.95
N ASP A 499 14.40 11.58 24.97
CA ASP A 499 13.43 12.27 25.84
C ASP A 499 12.03 12.43 25.20
N GLY A 500 11.84 11.94 23.98
CA GLY A 500 10.56 11.97 23.25
C GLY A 500 10.31 13.25 22.45
N LYS A 501 11.28 14.16 22.39
CA LYS A 501 11.16 15.40 21.63
C LYS A 501 11.76 15.28 20.23
N PRO A 502 11.28 16.06 19.25
CA PRO A 502 11.93 16.15 17.96
C PRO A 502 13.34 16.76 18.11
N GLU A 503 14.30 16.28 17.33
CA GLU A 503 15.62 16.90 17.21
C GLU A 503 15.53 18.22 16.42
N ASP A 504 14.74 18.22 15.34
CA ASP A 504 14.34 19.42 14.61
C ASP A 504 12.86 19.70 14.88
N PRO A 505 12.50 20.73 15.66
CA PRO A 505 11.10 21.04 15.95
C PRO A 505 10.32 21.55 14.73
N ASP A 506 11.01 21.94 13.66
CA ASP A 506 10.40 22.31 12.36
C ASP A 506 10.42 21.12 11.36
N GLY A 507 11.02 20.00 11.73
CA GLY A 507 11.11 18.78 10.91
C GLY A 507 9.76 18.08 10.79
N THR A 508 9.48 17.56 9.59
CA THR A 508 8.19 16.92 9.30
C THR A 508 8.12 15.53 9.95
N HIS A 509 9.01 14.63 9.59
CA HIS A 509 8.89 13.21 9.96
C HIS A 509 9.11 12.91 11.44
N GLN A 510 9.83 13.75 12.17
CA GLN A 510 10.04 13.57 13.61
C GLN A 510 8.77 13.88 14.44
N LEU A 511 7.82 14.60 13.86
CA LEU A 511 6.55 14.94 14.50
C LEU A 511 5.37 14.12 13.95
N GLU A 512 5.65 13.22 13.03
CA GLU A 512 4.64 12.37 12.39
C GLU A 512 4.62 10.97 12.98
N VAL A 513 3.41 10.46 13.09
CA VAL A 513 3.08 9.07 13.28
C VAL A 513 2.64 8.53 11.93
N TRP A 514 3.46 7.71 11.28
CA TRP A 514 3.06 7.05 10.06
C TRP A 514 2.25 5.80 10.38
N THR A 515 1.01 5.80 9.96
CA THR A 515 0.02 4.80 10.38
C THR A 515 0.44 3.38 10.00
N GLY A 516 0.91 3.18 8.77
CA GLY A 516 1.37 1.87 8.32
C GLY A 516 2.70 1.43 8.96
N ILE A 517 3.64 2.34 9.21
CA ILE A 517 4.87 2.03 9.97
C ILE A 517 4.52 1.59 11.39
N ASN A 518 3.55 2.24 12.04
CA ASN A 518 3.08 1.85 13.35
C ASN A 518 2.50 0.43 13.37
N PHE A 519 1.75 0.04 12.34
CA PHE A 519 1.23 -1.33 12.23
C PHE A 519 2.36 -2.35 11.94
N GLY A 520 3.37 -1.98 11.14
CA GLY A 520 4.58 -2.77 10.94
C GLY A 520 5.38 -2.94 12.23
N LEU A 521 5.62 -1.86 12.95
CA LEU A 521 6.28 -1.87 14.26
C LEU A 521 5.52 -2.73 15.28
N ALA A 522 4.19 -2.61 15.31
CA ALA A 522 3.34 -3.45 16.15
C ALA A 522 3.49 -4.94 15.80
N THR A 523 3.59 -5.26 14.51
CA THR A 523 3.85 -6.63 14.04
C THR A 523 5.19 -7.14 14.58
N PHE A 524 6.23 -6.29 14.59
CA PHE A 524 7.53 -6.65 15.14
C PHE A 524 7.48 -6.84 16.67
N PHE A 525 6.79 -5.98 17.42
CA PHE A 525 6.57 -6.21 18.85
C PHE A 525 5.85 -7.54 19.11
N ALA A 526 4.83 -7.87 18.33
CA ALA A 526 4.12 -9.15 18.45
C ALA A 526 5.03 -10.35 18.14
N GLN A 527 5.87 -10.26 17.11
CA GLN A 527 6.88 -11.26 16.75
C GLN A 527 7.85 -11.54 17.90
N MET A 528 8.19 -10.50 18.67
CA MET A 528 9.06 -10.61 19.85
C MET A 528 8.30 -10.95 21.14
N GLY A 529 7.06 -11.44 21.05
CA GLY A 529 6.24 -11.83 22.18
C GLY A 529 5.67 -10.68 23.01
N GLN A 530 5.82 -9.43 22.58
CA GLN A 530 5.37 -8.23 23.29
C GLN A 530 3.98 -7.78 22.83
N ARG A 531 3.00 -8.69 22.87
CA ARG A 531 1.65 -8.48 22.34
C ARG A 531 0.96 -7.22 22.90
N ASP A 532 1.10 -6.97 24.20
CA ASP A 532 0.45 -5.82 24.84
C ASP A 532 0.95 -4.48 24.25
N ARG A 533 2.26 -4.36 24.00
CA ARG A 533 2.84 -3.17 23.37
C ARG A 533 2.41 -3.05 21.91
N ALA A 534 2.34 -4.16 21.18
CA ALA A 534 1.85 -4.19 19.81
C ALA A 534 0.43 -3.64 19.71
N PHE A 535 -0.47 -4.15 20.57
CA PHE A 535 -1.86 -3.69 20.59
C PHE A 535 -2.00 -2.26 21.09
N ALA A 536 -1.19 -1.80 22.07
CA ALA A 536 -1.21 -0.42 22.53
C ALA A 536 -0.85 0.60 21.42
N ILE A 537 0.17 0.30 20.64
CA ILE A 537 0.57 1.15 19.49
C ILE A 537 -0.53 1.15 18.42
N THR A 538 -1.05 -0.04 18.07
CA THR A 538 -2.10 -0.19 17.06
C THR A 538 -3.39 0.52 17.49
N GLU A 539 -3.82 0.34 18.73
CA GLU A 539 -5.00 0.98 19.28
C GLU A 539 -4.91 2.49 19.23
N ALA A 540 -3.76 3.06 19.59
CA ALA A 540 -3.53 4.49 19.55
C ALA A 540 -3.83 5.06 18.14
N VAL A 541 -3.27 4.46 17.08
CA VAL A 541 -3.50 4.88 15.70
C VAL A 541 -4.96 4.69 15.29
N VAL A 542 -5.55 3.53 15.58
CA VAL A 542 -6.95 3.22 15.21
C VAL A 542 -7.92 4.19 15.90
N GLN A 543 -7.68 4.51 17.18
CA GLN A 543 -8.51 5.48 17.91
C GLN A 543 -8.46 6.88 17.26
N GLN A 544 -7.31 7.31 16.78
CA GLN A 544 -7.20 8.58 16.03
C GLN A 544 -8.04 8.54 14.75
N ILE A 545 -7.94 7.46 13.97
CA ILE A 545 -8.70 7.28 12.73
C ILE A 545 -10.20 7.38 13.00
N TYR A 546 -10.70 6.65 14.00
CA TYR A 546 -12.14 6.61 14.27
C TYR A 546 -12.66 7.88 14.95
N THR A 547 -11.92 8.46 15.89
CA THR A 547 -12.33 9.68 16.59
C THR A 547 -12.42 10.89 15.65
N HIS A 548 -11.57 10.91 14.61
CA HIS A 548 -11.51 12.05 13.69
C HIS A 548 -12.25 11.84 12.36
N GLY A 549 -13.03 10.76 12.24
CA GLY A 549 -13.84 10.50 11.05
C GLY A 549 -13.00 10.17 9.82
N LEU A 550 -11.86 9.51 10.02
CA LEU A 550 -10.95 9.09 8.95
C LEU A 550 -11.17 7.62 8.53
N GLN A 551 -12.26 7.00 8.95
CA GLN A 551 -12.63 5.66 8.50
C GLN A 551 -12.72 5.62 6.98
N PHE A 552 -12.30 4.51 6.38
CA PHE A 552 -12.24 4.27 4.93
C PHE A 552 -11.33 5.23 4.16
N ARG A 553 -10.49 6.00 4.86
CA ARG A 553 -9.54 6.92 4.26
C ARG A 553 -8.33 7.16 5.16
N THR A 554 -7.82 6.11 5.77
CA THR A 554 -6.65 6.17 6.65
C THR A 554 -5.52 6.94 5.99
N PRO A 555 -4.96 7.97 6.68
CA PRO A 555 -3.89 8.78 6.12
C PRO A 555 -2.53 8.10 6.26
N GLU A 556 -1.57 8.53 5.47
CA GLU A 556 -0.16 8.18 5.67
C GLU A 556 0.31 8.60 7.06
N ALA A 557 0.10 9.88 7.37
CA ALA A 557 0.64 10.51 8.57
C ALA A 557 -0.41 11.25 9.38
N ILE A 558 -0.26 11.16 10.71
CA ILE A 558 -0.94 12.00 11.71
C ILE A 558 0.15 12.71 12.51
N THR A 559 0.03 14.02 12.69
CA THR A 559 1.05 14.78 13.43
C THR A 559 0.68 14.99 14.90
N ALA A 560 1.68 15.29 15.71
CA ALA A 560 1.52 15.71 17.11
C ALA A 560 0.53 16.88 17.30
N PHE A 561 0.24 17.64 16.26
CA PHE A 561 -0.61 18.85 16.31
C PHE A 561 -2.03 18.59 15.76
N GLY A 562 -2.39 17.36 15.43
CA GLY A 562 -3.69 17.01 14.90
C GLY A 562 -3.88 17.41 13.44
N THR A 563 -2.83 17.42 12.64
CA THR A 563 -2.92 17.48 11.18
C THR A 563 -2.68 16.10 10.59
N PHE A 564 -3.14 15.89 9.36
CA PHE A 564 -2.95 14.64 8.65
C PHE A 564 -2.73 14.91 7.15
N ARG A 565 -2.09 13.96 6.45
CA ARG A 565 -1.82 14.05 5.02
C ARG A 565 -1.99 12.71 4.32
N ALA A 566 -2.16 12.75 3.01
CA ALA A 566 -2.20 11.60 2.11
C ALA A 566 -3.23 10.54 2.56
N CYS A 567 -4.51 10.88 2.45
CA CYS A 567 -5.61 9.95 2.74
C CYS A 567 -5.76 8.88 1.67
N HIS A 568 -6.37 7.75 2.03
CA HIS A 568 -6.42 6.54 1.21
C HIS A 568 -5.01 6.06 0.86
N TYR A 569 -4.22 5.81 1.89
CA TYR A 569 -2.82 5.44 1.74
C TYR A 569 -2.62 3.92 1.80
N LEU A 570 -1.77 3.39 0.93
CA LEU A 570 -1.56 1.95 0.77
C LEU A 570 -0.90 1.29 2.02
N ARG A 571 0.04 1.97 2.66
CA ARG A 571 0.84 1.38 3.76
C ARG A 571 0.04 0.91 4.98
N PRO A 572 -1.10 1.52 5.39
CA PRO A 572 -1.93 1.02 6.50
C PRO A 572 -2.49 -0.40 6.35
N LEU A 573 -2.51 -0.95 5.15
CA LEU A 573 -2.77 -2.39 4.95
C LEU A 573 -1.80 -3.29 5.73
N ALA A 574 -0.72 -2.72 6.26
CA ALA A 574 0.22 -3.35 7.20
C ALA A 574 -0.44 -3.93 8.45
N ILE A 575 -1.63 -3.49 8.84
CA ILE A 575 -2.38 -4.05 9.98
C ILE A 575 -2.64 -5.56 9.81
N TRP A 576 -2.75 -6.02 8.57
CA TRP A 576 -2.86 -7.45 8.25
C TRP A 576 -1.59 -8.23 8.57
N GLY A 577 -0.43 -7.56 8.63
CA GLY A 577 0.81 -8.15 9.15
C GLY A 577 0.68 -8.54 10.62
N LEU A 578 0.11 -7.65 11.46
CA LEU A 578 -0.15 -7.96 12.87
C LEU A 578 -1.15 -9.12 13.02
N TYR A 579 -2.21 -9.14 12.21
CA TYR A 579 -3.16 -10.25 12.17
C TYR A 579 -2.44 -11.56 11.82
N GLY A 580 -1.67 -11.59 10.73
CA GLY A 580 -0.90 -12.76 10.30
C GLY A 580 0.07 -13.24 11.39
N MET A 581 0.79 -12.33 12.03
CA MET A 581 1.74 -12.66 13.11
C MET A 581 1.04 -13.30 14.32
N VAL A 582 -0.07 -12.74 14.75
CA VAL A 582 -0.83 -13.29 15.91
C VAL A 582 -1.52 -14.61 15.55
N CYS A 583 -1.83 -14.85 14.28
CA CYS A 583 -2.43 -16.09 13.78
C CYS A 583 -1.41 -17.11 13.26
N GLU A 584 -0.10 -16.89 13.51
CA GLU A 584 1.01 -17.77 13.06
C GLU A 584 1.03 -17.95 11.53
N TRP A 585 0.68 -16.92 10.76
CA TRP A 585 0.66 -16.93 9.29
C TRP A 585 -0.07 -18.14 8.68
N LYS A 586 -1.02 -18.72 9.40
CA LYS A 586 -1.88 -19.74 8.83
C LYS A 586 -2.71 -19.08 7.75
N THR A 587 -2.36 -19.35 6.49
CA THR A 587 -3.14 -18.90 5.34
C THR A 587 -4.60 -19.25 5.55
N CYS A 588 -5.49 -18.36 5.13
CA CYS A 588 -6.95 -18.54 5.21
C CYS A 588 -7.47 -19.68 4.30
N GLU A 589 -6.73 -20.78 4.15
CA GLU A 589 -7.16 -21.96 3.39
C GLU A 589 -8.37 -22.67 4.00
N ASN A 590 -8.83 -22.24 5.18
CA ASN A 590 -10.00 -22.79 5.87
C ASN A 590 -10.93 -21.71 6.46
N ALA A 591 -10.95 -20.49 5.88
CA ALA A 591 -11.96 -19.49 6.25
C ALA A 591 -12.97 -19.28 5.13
#